data_2a6d0caa459136194e7895284d5ce79e
#
_entry.id   2a6d0caa459136194e7895284d5ce79e
#
_cell.length_a   1.000
_cell.length_b   1.000
_cell.length_c   1.000
_cell.angle_alpha   90.00
_cell.angle_beta   90.00
_cell.angle_gamma   90.00
#
_symmetry.space_group_name_H-M   'P 1'
#
loop_
_entity.id
_entity.type
_entity.pdbx_description
1 polymer ?
#
loop_
_entity_poly.entity_id
_entity_poly.type
_entity_poly.pdbx_seq_one_letter_code
_entity_poly.pdbx_strand_id
1 'polypeptide(L)'
;YFMSVTINDVANEAGVSKSTVSKVLNHWTTISPATVEKVHAAIEKLHYTPNSRAVSFAKGATSNIVYLTNLEKDTAYRNPHMFDIMCGVHHTLSENNYSLTLVNTSEERYPGEKVSEVITSGSSDGLIIHGSAINKEIANLILDAGFPHIIIGHPSFESRLCWVDTNHALAGEYAAAHMIACGYTD
;
A
#
# COMPACT_ATOMS: atom_id res chain seq x y z
N TYR A 1 12.27 -10.90 -24.92
CA TYR A 1 12.71 -10.04 -23.81
C TYR A 1 12.64 -8.60 -24.30
N PHE A 2 11.68 -7.83 -23.82
CA PHE A 2 11.73 -6.37 -23.99
C PHE A 2 12.84 -5.85 -23.07
N MET A 3 13.94 -5.38 -23.65
CA MET A 3 14.93 -4.63 -22.86
C MET A 3 14.30 -3.29 -22.50
N SER A 4 13.99 -3.09 -21.22
CA SER A 4 13.50 -1.81 -20.74
C SER A 4 14.63 -0.78 -20.77
N VAL A 5 14.36 0.39 -21.32
CA VAL A 5 15.29 1.53 -21.29
C VAL A 5 15.63 1.87 -19.84
N THR A 6 16.90 2.08 -19.56
CA THR A 6 17.42 2.36 -18.22
C THR A 6 17.86 3.82 -18.08
N ILE A 7 18.03 4.28 -16.84
CA ILE A 7 18.59 5.61 -16.56
C ILE A 7 19.99 5.80 -17.15
N ASN A 8 20.76 4.71 -17.34
CA ASN A 8 22.07 4.76 -17.99
C ASN A 8 21.95 5.07 -19.49
N ASP A 9 20.93 4.55 -20.16
CA ASP A 9 20.68 4.82 -21.57
C ASP A 9 20.30 6.29 -21.76
N VAL A 10 19.49 6.86 -20.86
CA VAL A 10 19.18 8.30 -20.87
C VAL A 10 20.42 9.14 -20.61
N ALA A 11 21.29 8.75 -19.70
CA ALA A 11 22.52 9.45 -19.39
C ALA A 11 23.47 9.46 -20.61
N ASN A 12 23.61 8.32 -21.29
CA ASN A 12 24.41 8.19 -22.50
C ASN A 12 23.86 9.05 -23.66
N GLU A 13 22.53 9.01 -23.88
CA GLU A 13 21.87 9.79 -24.94
C GLU A 13 21.99 11.30 -24.69
N ALA A 14 21.80 11.74 -23.43
CA ALA A 14 21.91 13.15 -23.04
C ALA A 14 23.38 13.64 -22.93
N GLY A 15 24.36 12.75 -22.96
CA GLY A 15 25.78 13.09 -22.78
C GLY A 15 26.11 13.59 -21.36
N VAL A 16 25.42 13.06 -20.34
CA VAL A 16 25.61 13.47 -18.94
C VAL A 16 25.81 12.25 -18.03
N SER A 17 26.14 12.48 -16.76
CA SER A 17 26.25 11.39 -15.79
C SER A 17 24.88 10.90 -15.33
N LYS A 18 24.78 9.62 -14.89
CA LYS A 18 23.59 9.06 -14.25
C LYS A 18 23.10 9.91 -13.08
N SER A 19 24.03 10.45 -12.29
CA SER A 19 23.70 11.35 -11.16
C SER A 19 23.06 12.66 -11.62
N THR A 20 23.46 13.18 -12.77
CA THR A 20 22.86 14.38 -13.37
C THR A 20 21.43 14.09 -13.82
N VAL A 21 21.17 12.96 -14.50
CA VAL A 21 19.80 12.54 -14.86
C VAL A 21 18.94 12.41 -13.63
N SER A 22 19.44 11.75 -12.58
CA SER A 22 18.72 11.60 -11.30
C SER A 22 18.36 12.94 -10.67
N LYS A 23 19.28 13.93 -10.69
CA LYS A 23 19.03 15.28 -10.16
C LYS A 23 17.96 16.02 -10.98
N VAL A 24 17.98 15.90 -12.30
CA VAL A 24 16.94 16.48 -13.17
C VAL A 24 15.57 15.90 -12.86
N LEU A 25 15.46 14.56 -12.77
CA LEU A 25 14.23 13.86 -12.44
C LEU A 25 13.67 14.22 -11.05
N ASN A 26 14.55 14.60 -10.11
CA ASN A 26 14.17 15.06 -8.77
C ASN A 26 14.06 16.60 -8.65
N HIS A 27 14.02 17.32 -9.79
CA HIS A 27 13.82 18.78 -9.84
C HIS A 27 14.85 19.61 -9.04
N TRP A 28 16.10 19.17 -9.00
CA TRP A 28 17.17 19.92 -8.32
C TRP A 28 17.49 21.22 -9.06
N THR A 29 17.42 22.32 -8.35
CA THR A 29 17.65 23.67 -8.89
C THR A 29 19.11 23.99 -9.26
N THR A 30 20.05 23.08 -8.92
CA THR A 30 21.49 23.27 -9.17
C THR A 30 21.94 22.84 -10.57
N ILE A 31 21.03 22.36 -11.42
CA ILE A 31 21.31 21.91 -12.80
C ILE A 31 20.97 23.06 -13.77
N SER A 32 21.88 23.32 -14.74
CA SER A 32 21.65 24.36 -15.74
C SER A 32 20.43 24.04 -16.62
N PRO A 33 19.64 25.07 -17.05
CA PRO A 33 18.48 24.87 -17.93
C PRO A 33 18.82 24.09 -19.19
N ALA A 34 19.95 24.36 -19.83
CA ALA A 34 20.39 23.67 -21.03
C ALA A 34 20.64 22.15 -20.78
N THR A 35 21.09 21.79 -19.59
CA THR A 35 21.27 20.37 -19.22
C THR A 35 19.91 19.71 -18.94
N VAL A 36 18.99 20.43 -18.32
CA VAL A 36 17.62 19.94 -18.06
C VAL A 36 16.92 19.63 -19.39
N GLU A 37 17.00 20.54 -20.39
CA GLU A 37 16.43 20.31 -21.72
C GLU A 37 17.01 19.10 -22.43
N LYS A 38 18.34 18.89 -22.39
CA LYS A 38 18.99 17.72 -22.99
C LYS A 38 18.49 16.41 -22.36
N VAL A 39 18.34 16.38 -21.06
CA VAL A 39 17.86 15.20 -20.34
C VAL A 39 16.40 14.92 -20.68
N HIS A 40 15.53 15.93 -20.72
CA HIS A 40 14.13 15.75 -21.11
C HIS A 40 13.99 15.27 -22.55
N ALA A 41 14.76 15.83 -23.49
CA ALA A 41 14.76 15.38 -24.89
C ALA A 41 15.20 13.90 -25.01
N ALA A 42 16.20 13.48 -24.23
CA ALA A 42 16.63 12.08 -24.19
C ALA A 42 15.55 11.15 -23.60
N ILE A 43 14.85 11.58 -22.54
CA ILE A 43 13.73 10.84 -21.93
C ILE A 43 12.60 10.63 -22.95
N GLU A 44 12.20 11.68 -23.67
CA GLU A 44 11.16 11.61 -24.69
C GLU A 44 11.58 10.70 -25.86
N LYS A 45 12.78 10.89 -26.38
CA LYS A 45 13.33 10.11 -27.51
C LYS A 45 13.38 8.62 -27.20
N LEU A 46 13.77 8.26 -25.98
CA LEU A 46 13.91 6.87 -25.54
C LEU A 46 12.63 6.31 -24.93
N HIS A 47 11.55 7.09 -24.81
CA HIS A 47 10.34 6.74 -24.09
C HIS A 47 10.64 6.18 -22.69
N TYR A 48 11.62 6.79 -22.01
CA TYR A 48 12.04 6.34 -20.70
C TYR A 48 11.02 6.71 -19.63
N THR A 49 10.59 5.72 -18.89
CA THR A 49 9.78 5.91 -17.67
C THR A 49 10.64 5.57 -16.45
N PRO A 50 10.81 6.50 -15.49
CA PRO A 50 11.55 6.20 -14.27
C PRO A 50 10.99 4.95 -13.58
N ASN A 51 11.88 4.02 -13.24
CA ASN A 51 11.49 2.87 -12.45
C ASN A 51 11.26 3.32 -11.01
N SER A 52 9.98 3.45 -10.62
CA SER A 52 9.57 3.87 -9.29
C SER A 52 10.19 3.01 -8.18
N ARG A 53 10.32 1.70 -8.41
CA ARG A 53 10.97 0.78 -7.45
C ARG A 53 12.44 1.11 -7.23
N ALA A 54 13.19 1.44 -8.30
CA ALA A 54 14.60 1.81 -8.18
C ALA A 54 14.78 3.17 -7.48
N VAL A 55 13.86 4.11 -7.71
CA VAL A 55 13.84 5.42 -7.02
C VAL A 55 13.50 5.25 -5.55
N SER A 56 12.49 4.47 -5.22
CA SER A 56 12.05 4.18 -3.85
C SER A 56 13.13 3.44 -3.07
N PHE A 57 13.76 2.43 -3.65
CA PHE A 57 14.85 1.69 -3.05
C PHE A 57 16.04 2.60 -2.69
N ALA A 58 16.37 3.57 -3.54
CA ALA A 58 17.42 4.57 -3.24
C ALA A 58 17.04 5.52 -2.11
N LYS A 59 15.75 5.67 -1.79
CA LYS A 59 15.22 6.47 -0.68
C LYS A 59 14.98 5.66 0.60
N GLY A 60 15.22 4.35 0.57
CA GLY A 60 14.94 3.44 1.68
C GLY A 60 13.45 3.19 1.93
N ALA A 61 12.59 3.50 0.93
CA ALA A 61 11.16 3.23 0.96
C ALA A 61 10.78 2.40 -0.27
N THR A 62 9.74 1.56 -0.16
CA THR A 62 9.25 0.75 -1.29
C THR A 62 8.11 1.41 -2.04
N SER A 63 7.47 2.40 -1.41
CA SER A 63 6.21 3.00 -1.84
C SER A 63 5.15 1.92 -2.13
N ASN A 64 5.13 0.90 -1.29
CA ASN A 64 4.22 -0.23 -1.37
C ASN A 64 3.62 -0.52 0.00
N ILE A 65 2.31 -0.67 0.04
CA ILE A 65 1.58 -1.14 1.22
C ILE A 65 1.00 -2.52 0.89
N VAL A 66 1.14 -3.43 1.82
CA VAL A 66 0.51 -4.75 1.73
C VAL A 66 -0.83 -4.74 2.44
N TYR A 67 -1.88 -5.19 1.77
CA TYR A 67 -3.19 -5.43 2.34
C TYR A 67 -3.38 -6.92 2.59
N LEU A 68 -3.40 -7.30 3.86
CA LEU A 68 -3.65 -8.67 4.29
C LEU A 68 -5.14 -8.90 4.47
N THR A 69 -5.66 -9.94 3.83
CA THR A 69 -7.08 -10.29 3.94
C THR A 69 -7.32 -11.77 3.66
N ASN A 70 -8.48 -12.26 4.02
CA ASN A 70 -8.94 -13.59 3.65
C ASN A 70 -9.85 -13.48 2.43
N LEU A 71 -9.36 -13.92 1.27
CA LEU A 71 -10.11 -13.94 0.01
C LEU A 71 -10.50 -15.37 -0.32
N GLU A 72 -11.69 -15.75 0.06
CA GLU A 72 -12.30 -16.99 -0.39
C GLU A 72 -13.06 -16.77 -1.70
N LYS A 73 -13.39 -17.84 -2.39
CA LYS A 73 -14.27 -17.79 -3.57
C LYS A 73 -15.57 -17.09 -3.19
N ASP A 74 -16.01 -16.20 -4.07
CA ASP A 74 -17.23 -15.41 -3.91
C ASP A 74 -17.25 -14.40 -2.76
N THR A 75 -16.08 -14.06 -2.17
CA THR A 75 -15.96 -13.08 -1.09
C THR A 75 -16.60 -11.73 -1.45
N ALA A 76 -16.43 -11.26 -2.68
CA ALA A 76 -17.00 -9.99 -3.13
C ALA A 76 -18.53 -9.97 -3.04
N TYR A 77 -19.20 -11.09 -3.30
CA TYR A 77 -20.66 -11.22 -3.17
C TYR A 77 -21.11 -11.37 -1.73
N ARG A 78 -20.30 -12.01 -0.88
CA ARG A 78 -20.63 -12.25 0.52
C ARG A 78 -20.36 -11.04 1.40
N ASN A 79 -19.35 -10.25 1.03
CA ASN A 79 -18.94 -9.09 1.80
C ASN A 79 -18.55 -7.91 0.87
N PRO A 80 -19.53 -7.26 0.24
CA PRO A 80 -19.30 -6.11 -0.63
C PRO A 80 -18.63 -4.95 0.12
N HIS A 81 -18.90 -4.79 1.42
CA HIS A 81 -18.31 -3.75 2.26
C HIS A 81 -16.77 -3.86 2.31
N MET A 82 -16.23 -5.07 2.38
CA MET A 82 -14.78 -5.26 2.31
C MET A 82 -14.18 -4.76 0.99
N PHE A 83 -14.91 -4.98 -0.12
CA PHE A 83 -14.46 -4.50 -1.43
C PHE A 83 -14.47 -2.97 -1.49
N ASP A 84 -15.50 -2.31 -0.95
CA ASP A 84 -15.57 -0.85 -0.88
C ASP A 84 -14.42 -0.27 -0.06
N ILE A 85 -14.06 -0.91 1.07
CA ILE A 85 -12.90 -0.54 1.87
C ILE A 85 -11.61 -0.64 1.04
N MET A 86 -11.41 -1.74 0.32
CA MET A 86 -10.24 -1.94 -0.54
C MET A 86 -10.14 -0.88 -1.63
N CYS A 87 -11.26 -0.49 -2.23
CA CYS A 87 -11.32 0.58 -3.23
C CYS A 87 -10.88 1.92 -2.63
N GLY A 88 -11.36 2.26 -1.43
CA GLY A 88 -10.97 3.49 -0.71
C GLY A 88 -9.48 3.51 -0.37
N VAL A 89 -8.96 2.39 0.13
CA VAL A 89 -7.52 2.22 0.40
C VAL A 89 -6.69 2.42 -0.87
N HIS A 90 -7.05 1.72 -1.96
CA HIS A 90 -6.35 1.82 -3.23
C HIS A 90 -6.36 3.25 -3.78
N HIS A 91 -7.51 3.93 -3.74
CA HIS A 91 -7.65 5.31 -4.21
C HIS A 91 -6.67 6.24 -3.48
N THR A 92 -6.70 6.25 -2.15
CA THR A 92 -5.83 7.09 -1.32
C THR A 92 -4.35 6.79 -1.53
N LEU A 93 -3.98 5.52 -1.61
CA LEU A 93 -2.58 5.12 -1.86
C LEU A 93 -2.10 5.57 -3.24
N SER A 94 -2.94 5.43 -4.27
CA SER A 94 -2.61 5.84 -5.65
C SER A 94 -2.38 7.34 -5.76
N GLU A 95 -3.20 8.18 -5.11
CA GLU A 95 -3.02 9.63 -5.06
C GLU A 95 -1.70 10.03 -4.40
N ASN A 96 -1.17 9.19 -3.50
CA ASN A 96 0.09 9.40 -2.80
C ASN A 96 1.28 8.64 -3.42
N ASN A 97 1.12 8.11 -4.64
CA ASN A 97 2.14 7.35 -5.37
C ASN A 97 2.60 6.07 -4.65
N TYR A 98 1.71 5.47 -3.85
CA TYR A 98 1.89 4.13 -3.29
C TYR A 98 1.19 3.08 -4.13
N SER A 99 1.80 1.91 -4.25
CA SER A 99 1.15 0.70 -4.76
C SER A 99 0.49 -0.08 -3.62
N LEU A 100 -0.55 -0.84 -3.96
CA LEU A 100 -1.22 -1.76 -3.05
C LEU A 100 -0.97 -3.19 -3.52
N THR A 101 -0.41 -4.01 -2.65
CA THR A 101 -0.23 -5.45 -2.88
C THR A 101 -1.21 -6.22 -2.01
N LEU A 102 -2.08 -7.02 -2.64
CA LEU A 102 -2.99 -7.90 -1.91
C LEU A 102 -2.27 -9.20 -1.54
N VAL A 103 -2.39 -9.59 -0.29
CA VAL A 103 -1.92 -10.89 0.21
C VAL A 103 -3.10 -11.62 0.83
N ASN A 104 -3.46 -12.74 0.21
CA ASN A 104 -4.50 -13.63 0.70
C ASN A 104 -3.90 -14.60 1.72
N THR A 105 -4.47 -14.68 2.91
CA THR A 105 -4.05 -15.59 3.98
C THR A 105 -5.00 -16.76 4.19
N SER A 106 -6.13 -16.83 3.48
CA SER A 106 -7.14 -17.87 3.66
C SER A 106 -6.69 -19.27 3.21
N GLU A 107 -5.80 -19.33 2.21
CA GLU A 107 -5.30 -20.59 1.65
C GLU A 107 -3.92 -20.98 2.21
N GLU A 108 -3.33 -20.15 3.05
CA GLU A 108 -2.02 -20.40 3.62
C GLU A 108 -2.11 -21.37 4.80
N ARG A 109 -1.32 -22.44 4.73
CA ARG A 109 -1.20 -23.39 5.84
C ARG A 109 -0.58 -22.75 7.09
N TYR A 110 0.30 -21.78 6.88
CA TYR A 110 1.01 -21.03 7.92
C TYR A 110 0.96 -19.52 7.63
N PRO A 111 -0.17 -18.85 7.93
CA PRO A 111 -0.32 -17.42 7.64
C PRO A 111 0.76 -16.54 8.29
N GLY A 112 1.27 -16.93 9.47
CA GLY A 112 2.35 -16.22 10.17
C GLY A 112 3.66 -16.20 9.38
N GLU A 113 4.02 -17.29 8.68
CA GLU A 113 5.22 -17.33 7.83
C GLU A 113 5.12 -16.33 6.68
N LYS A 114 3.94 -16.21 6.05
CA LYS A 114 3.71 -15.25 4.98
C LYS A 114 3.82 -13.80 5.46
N VAL A 115 3.30 -13.50 6.62
CA VAL A 115 3.42 -12.17 7.24
C VAL A 115 4.88 -11.88 7.61
N SER A 116 5.59 -12.86 8.18
CA SER A 116 7.02 -12.74 8.48
C SER A 116 7.85 -12.46 7.22
N GLU A 117 7.54 -13.14 6.10
CA GLU A 117 8.18 -12.88 4.80
C GLU A 117 7.95 -11.42 4.34
N VAL A 118 6.71 -10.92 4.42
CA VAL A 118 6.40 -9.53 4.06
C VAL A 118 7.19 -8.54 4.90
N ILE A 119 7.26 -8.75 6.22
CA ILE A 119 7.97 -7.88 7.16
C ILE A 119 9.48 -7.89 6.88
N THR A 120 10.07 -9.06 6.64
CA THR A 120 11.54 -9.21 6.55
C THR A 120 12.10 -8.96 5.16
N SER A 121 11.28 -9.10 4.11
CA SER A 121 11.73 -8.93 2.72
C SER A 121 12.07 -7.50 2.32
N GLY A 122 11.66 -6.50 3.11
CA GLY A 122 11.79 -5.09 2.75
C GLY A 122 11.00 -4.70 1.50
N SER A 123 9.95 -5.45 1.16
CA SER A 123 9.11 -5.25 -0.03
C SER A 123 7.90 -4.34 0.23
N SER A 124 7.68 -3.94 1.48
CA SER A 124 6.54 -3.13 1.90
C SER A 124 6.95 -2.13 2.98
N ASP A 125 6.35 -0.95 2.97
CA ASP A 125 6.54 0.09 3.98
C ASP A 125 5.55 -0.05 5.15
N GLY A 126 4.51 -0.87 5.01
CA GLY A 126 3.51 -1.09 6.04
C GLY A 126 2.44 -2.10 5.65
N LEU A 127 1.63 -2.45 6.64
CA LEU A 127 0.52 -3.40 6.51
C LEU A 127 -0.82 -2.72 6.80
N ILE A 128 -1.78 -2.95 5.93
CA ILE A 128 -3.20 -2.77 6.22
C ILE A 128 -3.80 -4.17 6.34
N ILE A 129 -4.52 -4.46 7.41
CA ILE A 129 -4.97 -5.81 7.70
C ILE A 129 -6.47 -5.80 7.91
N HIS A 130 -7.21 -6.59 7.16
CA HIS A 130 -8.61 -6.80 7.42
C HIS A 130 -8.79 -7.64 8.69
N GLY A 131 -9.75 -7.29 9.55
CA GLY A 131 -9.94 -7.94 10.85
C GLY A 131 -10.12 -9.46 10.80
N SER A 132 -10.58 -10.00 9.66
CA SER A 132 -10.68 -11.46 9.46
C SER A 132 -9.33 -12.17 9.27
N ALA A 133 -8.29 -11.43 8.92
CA ALA A 133 -6.96 -11.98 8.64
C ALA A 133 -6.00 -11.88 9.83
N ILE A 134 -6.43 -11.30 10.98
CA ILE A 134 -5.60 -11.13 12.15
C ILE A 134 -5.86 -12.24 13.19
N ASN A 135 -4.78 -12.77 13.74
CA ASN A 135 -4.80 -13.66 14.89
C ASN A 135 -3.67 -13.29 15.86
N LYS A 136 -3.57 -13.97 17.01
CA LYS A 136 -2.56 -13.65 18.03
C LYS A 136 -1.13 -13.88 17.57
N GLU A 137 -0.88 -14.86 16.71
CA GLU A 137 0.43 -15.15 16.15
C GLU A 137 0.90 -13.98 15.26
N ILE A 138 0.07 -13.59 14.29
CA ILE A 138 0.34 -12.46 13.39
C ILE A 138 0.49 -11.16 14.19
N ALA A 139 -0.35 -10.95 15.20
CA ALA A 139 -0.28 -9.79 16.08
C ALA A 139 1.09 -9.68 16.77
N ASN A 140 1.60 -10.77 17.32
CA ASN A 140 2.91 -10.78 17.98
C ASN A 140 4.03 -10.53 16.98
N LEU A 141 4.02 -11.15 15.80
CA LEU A 141 5.03 -10.91 14.75
C LEU A 141 5.13 -9.42 14.38
N ILE A 142 4.00 -8.76 14.20
CA ILE A 142 3.94 -7.34 13.83
C ILE A 142 4.45 -6.46 14.97
N LEU A 143 4.02 -6.72 16.20
CA LEU A 143 4.43 -5.95 17.39
C LEU A 143 5.91 -6.13 17.71
N ASP A 144 6.42 -7.35 17.65
CA ASP A 144 7.82 -7.66 17.93
C ASP A 144 8.76 -7.03 16.90
N ALA A 145 8.33 -6.98 15.63
CA ALA A 145 9.06 -6.29 14.56
C ALA A 145 8.92 -4.77 14.61
N GLY A 146 7.98 -4.21 15.37
CA GLY A 146 7.64 -2.79 15.33
C GLY A 146 7.21 -2.30 13.94
N PHE A 147 6.62 -3.19 13.12
CA PHE A 147 6.33 -2.90 11.73
C PHE A 147 5.10 -1.98 11.60
N PRO A 148 5.13 -0.93 10.73
CA PRO A 148 4.01 -0.03 10.54
C PRO A 148 2.75 -0.79 10.11
N HIS A 149 1.64 -0.59 10.82
CA HIS A 149 0.40 -1.32 10.55
C HIS A 149 -0.85 -0.58 11.00
N ILE A 150 -1.97 -0.95 10.38
CA ILE A 150 -3.33 -0.60 10.81
C ILE A 150 -4.27 -1.78 10.52
N ILE A 151 -5.17 -2.07 11.45
CA ILE A 151 -6.21 -3.08 11.25
C ILE A 151 -7.53 -2.36 10.94
N ILE A 152 -8.23 -2.83 9.94
CA ILE A 152 -9.59 -2.41 9.62
C ILE A 152 -10.57 -3.42 10.24
N GLY A 153 -11.35 -2.95 11.19
CA GLY A 153 -12.15 -3.74 12.11
C GLY A 153 -11.47 -3.91 13.47
N HIS A 154 -12.23 -4.31 14.47
CA HIS A 154 -11.72 -4.54 15.82
C HIS A 154 -11.18 -5.98 15.95
N PRO A 155 -9.94 -6.19 16.44
CA PRO A 155 -9.45 -7.53 16.76
C PRO A 155 -10.36 -8.23 17.79
N SER A 156 -10.61 -9.52 17.58
CA SER A 156 -11.47 -10.31 18.51
C SER A 156 -10.76 -10.69 19.83
N PHE A 157 -9.55 -10.18 20.05
CA PHE A 157 -8.73 -10.42 21.24
C PHE A 157 -8.07 -9.12 21.69
N GLU A 158 -7.74 -9.05 22.97
CA GLU A 158 -7.01 -7.90 23.52
C GLU A 158 -5.60 -7.81 22.94
N SER A 159 -5.25 -6.64 22.39
CA SER A 159 -3.94 -6.40 21.77
C SER A 159 -3.57 -4.92 21.81
N ARG A 160 -2.28 -4.62 21.56
CA ARG A 160 -1.75 -3.26 21.42
C ARG A 160 -1.64 -2.83 19.95
N LEU A 161 -2.26 -3.54 19.04
CA LEU A 161 -2.28 -3.22 17.62
C LEU A 161 -3.07 -1.93 17.36
N CYS A 162 -2.62 -1.16 16.37
CA CYS A 162 -3.39 -0.04 15.87
C CYS A 162 -4.57 -0.55 15.05
N TRP A 163 -5.78 -0.04 15.32
CA TRP A 163 -6.97 -0.42 14.56
C TRP A 163 -7.93 0.76 14.37
N VAL A 164 -8.76 0.64 13.36
CA VAL A 164 -9.86 1.55 13.05
C VAL A 164 -11.10 0.74 12.74
N ASP A 165 -12.23 1.13 13.33
CA ASP A 165 -13.53 0.48 13.10
C ASP A 165 -14.66 1.49 13.20
N THR A 166 -15.84 1.12 12.69
CA THR A 166 -17.08 1.89 12.88
C THR A 166 -17.66 1.62 14.26
N ASN A 167 -18.31 2.62 14.86
CA ASN A 167 -19.01 2.43 16.12
C ASN A 167 -20.36 1.71 15.88
N HIS A 168 -20.30 0.39 15.75
CA HIS A 168 -21.47 -0.45 15.48
C HIS A 168 -22.52 -0.39 16.61
N ALA A 169 -22.10 -0.24 17.86
CA ALA A 169 -23.01 -0.11 18.99
C ALA A 169 -23.86 1.17 18.86
N LEU A 170 -23.20 2.29 18.60
CA LEU A 170 -23.88 3.58 18.41
C LEU A 170 -24.81 3.54 17.17
N ALA A 171 -24.41 2.89 16.10
CA ALA A 171 -25.26 2.70 14.93
C ALA A 171 -26.54 1.91 15.28
N GLY A 172 -26.40 0.84 16.07
CA GLY A 172 -27.55 0.08 16.59
C GLY A 172 -28.47 0.89 17.49
N GLU A 173 -27.89 1.68 18.41
CA GLU A 173 -28.64 2.60 19.26
C GLU A 173 -29.47 3.61 18.47
N TYR A 174 -28.86 4.24 17.46
CA TYR A 174 -29.57 5.20 16.60
C TYR A 174 -30.70 4.53 15.79
N ALA A 175 -30.45 3.34 15.25
CA ALA A 175 -31.48 2.59 14.53
C ALA A 175 -32.68 2.27 15.44
N ALA A 176 -32.42 1.75 16.64
CA ALA A 176 -33.48 1.44 17.63
C ALA A 176 -34.22 2.70 18.07
N ALA A 177 -33.52 3.77 18.40
CA ALA A 177 -34.15 5.06 18.80
C ALA A 177 -35.01 5.62 17.66
N HIS A 178 -34.58 5.52 16.42
CA HIS A 178 -35.38 5.95 15.27
C HIS A 178 -36.69 5.12 15.16
N MET A 179 -36.59 3.80 15.27
CA MET A 179 -37.78 2.92 15.23
C MET A 179 -38.80 3.27 16.31
N ILE A 180 -38.32 3.47 17.54
CA ILE A 180 -39.18 3.88 18.67
C ILE A 180 -39.82 5.24 18.39
N ALA A 181 -39.07 6.21 17.91
CA ALA A 181 -39.59 7.55 17.59
C ALA A 181 -40.64 7.51 16.47
N CYS A 182 -40.55 6.54 15.56
CA CYS A 182 -41.55 6.32 14.49
C CYS A 182 -42.80 5.56 14.99
N GLY A 183 -42.86 5.18 16.29
CA GLY A 183 -44.01 4.50 16.90
C GLY A 183 -44.04 2.98 16.75
N TYR A 184 -42.92 2.38 16.31
CA TYR A 184 -42.77 0.92 16.28
C TYR A 184 -42.43 0.43 17.68
N THR A 185 -43.38 -0.28 18.32
CA THR A 185 -43.26 -0.73 19.72
C THR A 185 -43.32 -2.24 19.89
N ASP A 186 -43.56 -2.99 18.80
CA ASP A 186 -43.69 -4.46 18.81
C ASP A 186 -42.56 -5.12 18.03
#